data_c485d7e2c45f0e61d5da48d67e5ec32e
#
_entry.id   c485d7e2c45f0e61d5da48d67e5ec32e
#
_cell.length_a   1.000
_cell.length_b   1.000
_cell.length_c   1.000
_cell.angle_alpha   90.00
_cell.angle_beta   90.00
_cell.angle_gamma   90.00
#
_symmetry.space_group_name_H-M   'P 1'
#
loop_
_entity.id
_entity.type
_entity.pdbx_description
1 polymer ?
#
loop_
_entity_poly.entity_id
_entity_poly.type
_entity_poly.pdbx_seq_one_letter_code
_entity_poly.pdbx_strand_id
1 'polypeptide(L)'
;AWWCSARTLRHPAVTSHSTGKPISTHTRAQGSLRQATPAPRGQEPCKALPHPKTRHRSIWGVTVYFPLTCPPSIAFHMHCNITFFLFIKDVLSTEQAPLNFHMEIVPEGKNFRLVTEDELPAVADILVQYMPESLKFHQTIQTYLNNKVWDFHFYVAKNWPEDPICLHFPGCTSTPNSQIYESVTIFCPSERAELVDLLTSEDVLLDLTQPLYLNFTHQAIVGRFEKRYEAHDKITGDVYVCDKPPEEPTTDELPPDVELVRLQPEHMKAVHDLYPASDIECREVFEKLVAELPAYGIFVEGQLAAWMVQSYYGAMFSMQTRPEFRRKGYGIFLARRLTKEVAARGYKPFVVIRPENDASRSLYSKLGFEKRFRTVRAVLRPR
;
A
#
# COMPACT_ATOMS: atom_id res chain seq x y z
N ALA A 1 -9.36 -4.88 3.98
CA ALA A 1 -10.62 -4.11 3.87
C ALA A 1 -10.49 -2.84 3.01
N TRP A 2 -9.33 -2.61 2.39
CA TRP A 2 -9.02 -1.33 1.72
C TRP A 2 -9.59 -1.20 0.30
N TRP A 3 -9.96 -2.29 -0.35
CA TRP A 3 -10.27 -2.28 -1.78
C TRP A 3 -11.57 -3.01 -2.15
N CYS A 4 -12.66 -2.78 -1.47
CA CYS A 4 -13.96 -3.24 -1.94
C CYS A 4 -14.81 -2.05 -2.41
N SER A 5 -14.52 -1.48 -3.53
CA SER A 5 -15.45 -0.83 -4.47
C SER A 5 -14.73 0.03 -5.50
N ALA A 6 -14.12 -0.60 -6.50
CA ALA A 6 -13.94 0.04 -7.80
C ALA A 6 -15.11 -0.42 -8.68
N ARG A 7 -16.28 0.18 -8.52
CA ARG A 7 -17.33 0.12 -9.54
C ARG A 7 -17.48 1.49 -10.16
N THR A 8 -17.01 1.55 -11.43
CA THR A 8 -17.53 2.37 -12.54
C THR A 8 -18.19 3.70 -12.16
N LEU A 9 -17.42 4.75 -12.21
CA LEU A 9 -17.95 6.08 -12.49
C LEU A 9 -18.46 6.08 -13.95
N ARG A 10 -19.75 5.83 -14.14
CA ARG A 10 -20.44 6.25 -15.36
C ARG A 10 -20.68 7.75 -15.24
N HIS A 11 -20.17 8.50 -16.18
CA HIS A 11 -20.54 9.91 -16.39
C HIS A 11 -22.05 10.05 -16.50
N PRO A 12 -22.70 11.03 -15.85
CA PRO A 12 -24.10 11.33 -16.14
C PRO A 12 -24.21 11.99 -17.51
N ALA A 13 -24.95 11.34 -18.39
CA ALA A 13 -25.39 11.94 -19.65
C ALA A 13 -26.37 13.06 -19.31
N VAL A 14 -26.14 14.21 -19.93
CA VAL A 14 -27.04 15.35 -19.93
C VAL A 14 -28.35 14.96 -20.65
N THR A 15 -29.45 14.88 -19.89
CA THR A 15 -30.81 14.72 -20.46
C THR A 15 -31.43 16.08 -20.69
N SER A 16 -31.61 16.43 -21.98
CA SER A 16 -32.53 17.46 -22.42
C SER A 16 -33.98 16.91 -22.43
N HIS A 17 -34.87 17.58 -21.73
CA HIS A 17 -36.32 17.30 -21.78
C HIS A 17 -36.90 17.63 -23.15
N SER A 18 -37.69 16.72 -23.71
CA SER A 18 -38.82 17.06 -24.55
C SER A 18 -39.96 16.06 -24.36
N THR A 19 -41.15 16.61 -24.15
CA THR A 19 -42.44 15.99 -23.91
C THR A 19 -43.05 15.40 -25.19
N GLY A 20 -43.73 14.25 -25.09
CA GLY A 20 -44.62 13.75 -26.15
C GLY A 20 -45.06 12.30 -25.93
N LYS A 21 -46.34 12.10 -25.65
CA LYS A 21 -47.02 10.81 -25.44
C LYS A 21 -47.59 10.24 -26.78
N PRO A 22 -48.30 9.10 -26.76
CA PRO A 22 -47.85 7.82 -27.38
C PRO A 22 -48.74 7.36 -28.52
N ILE A 23 -48.36 6.39 -29.35
CA ILE A 23 -49.27 5.52 -30.08
C ILE A 23 -48.60 4.16 -30.43
N SER A 24 -49.39 3.14 -30.30
CA SER A 24 -49.23 1.70 -30.51
C SER A 24 -49.01 1.24 -31.96
N THR A 25 -48.43 0.10 -32.18
CA THR A 25 -48.97 -1.13 -32.80
C THR A 25 -47.89 -1.91 -33.61
N HIS A 26 -47.84 -3.20 -33.31
CA HIS A 26 -47.59 -4.38 -34.17
C HIS A 26 -46.68 -4.32 -35.42
N THR A 27 -45.66 -5.17 -35.59
CA THR A 27 -45.76 -6.48 -36.28
C THR A 27 -44.37 -7.06 -36.60
N ARG A 28 -44.24 -8.31 -36.42
CA ARG A 28 -43.41 -9.42 -36.88
C ARG A 28 -42.75 -9.24 -38.27
N ALA A 29 -41.46 -9.61 -38.43
CA ALA A 29 -41.03 -10.56 -39.48
C ALA A 29 -39.53 -10.94 -39.34
N GLN A 30 -39.28 -12.19 -39.63
CA GLN A 30 -38.04 -12.93 -39.76
C GLN A 30 -37.18 -12.49 -40.97
N GLY A 31 -35.87 -12.73 -40.89
CA GLY A 31 -35.01 -12.70 -42.09
C GLY A 31 -33.56 -13.04 -41.75
N SER A 32 -33.17 -14.21 -42.15
CA SER A 32 -31.83 -14.78 -42.07
C SER A 32 -30.86 -14.18 -43.13
N LEU A 33 -29.55 -14.35 -42.86
CA LEU A 33 -28.49 -14.78 -43.78
C LEU A 33 -27.26 -13.88 -43.93
N ARG A 34 -26.17 -14.55 -43.72
CA ARG A 34 -24.86 -14.60 -44.42
C ARG A 34 -23.69 -13.75 -43.94
N GLN A 35 -22.67 -14.53 -43.72
CA GLN A 35 -21.24 -14.26 -43.52
C GLN A 35 -20.64 -13.43 -44.65
N ALA A 36 -19.71 -12.55 -44.32
CA ALA A 36 -18.57 -12.19 -45.16
C ALA A 36 -17.39 -11.72 -44.33
N THR A 37 -16.31 -12.46 -44.43
CA THR A 37 -14.94 -12.10 -43.99
C THR A 37 -14.33 -11.09 -44.97
N PRO A 38 -13.50 -10.16 -44.54
CA PRO A 38 -12.47 -9.58 -45.42
C PRO A 38 -11.04 -9.85 -44.92
N ALA A 39 -10.16 -10.04 -45.91
CA ALA A 39 -8.74 -10.35 -45.86
C ALA A 39 -7.86 -9.17 -45.39
N PRO A 40 -6.56 -9.43 -45.07
CA PRO A 40 -5.66 -8.49 -44.38
C PRO A 40 -5.06 -7.45 -45.36
N ARG A 41 -4.98 -6.20 -44.89
CA ARG A 41 -4.26 -5.12 -45.59
C ARG A 41 -2.91 -4.85 -44.92
N GLY A 42 -1.97 -4.59 -45.78
CA GLY A 42 -0.56 -4.42 -45.71
C GLY A 42 0.03 -3.55 -44.56
N GLN A 43 1.24 -3.93 -44.22
CA GLN A 43 2.16 -3.21 -43.36
C GLN A 43 2.73 -1.99 -44.10
N GLU A 44 2.59 -0.80 -43.53
CA GLU A 44 3.39 0.37 -43.89
C GLU A 44 4.61 0.49 -42.92
N PRO A 45 5.76 0.99 -43.35
CA PRO A 45 7.00 0.99 -42.57
C PRO A 45 7.01 2.11 -41.52
N CYS A 46 7.37 1.76 -40.30
CA CYS A 46 7.57 2.68 -39.20
C CYS A 46 8.72 3.67 -39.47
N LYS A 47 8.39 4.97 -39.45
CA LYS A 47 9.36 6.06 -39.42
C LYS A 47 10.10 6.05 -38.09
N ALA A 48 11.43 6.11 -38.15
CA ALA A 48 12.33 6.21 -37.00
C ALA A 48 12.06 7.49 -36.17
N LEU A 49 11.79 7.33 -34.89
CA LEU A 49 11.75 8.39 -33.90
C LEU A 49 13.15 8.75 -33.40
N PRO A 50 13.42 10.01 -33.07
CA PRO A 50 14.76 10.46 -32.64
C PRO A 50 15.13 9.92 -31.27
N HIS A 51 16.41 9.61 -31.09
CA HIS A 51 17.00 9.08 -29.84
C HIS A 51 16.67 9.95 -28.62
N PRO A 52 16.22 9.37 -27.51
CA PRO A 52 16.04 10.11 -26.26
C PRO A 52 17.40 10.47 -25.64
N LYS A 53 17.54 11.72 -25.27
CA LYS A 53 18.67 12.26 -24.51
C LYS A 53 18.74 11.56 -23.14
N THR A 54 19.94 11.19 -22.73
CA THR A 54 20.28 10.68 -21.39
C THR A 54 19.60 11.52 -20.30
N ARG A 55 18.72 10.90 -19.53
CA ARG A 55 18.16 11.50 -18.31
C ARG A 55 19.00 11.10 -17.12
N HIS A 56 19.58 12.07 -16.44
CA HIS A 56 20.16 11.90 -15.11
C HIS A 56 19.02 11.68 -14.10
N ARG A 57 19.13 10.66 -13.30
CA ARG A 57 18.27 10.47 -12.13
C ARG A 57 19.18 10.37 -10.92
N SER A 58 19.07 11.32 -10.02
CA SER A 58 19.65 11.19 -8.68
C SER A 58 18.64 10.45 -7.79
N ILE A 59 19.07 9.34 -7.27
CA ILE A 59 18.39 8.63 -6.19
C ILE A 59 19.29 8.82 -4.98
N TRP A 60 18.80 9.46 -3.94
CA TRP A 60 19.55 9.71 -2.70
C TRP A 60 20.85 10.52 -2.87
N GLY A 61 20.84 11.54 -3.70
CA GLY A 61 22.02 12.36 -3.93
C GLY A 61 23.19 11.68 -4.68
N VAL A 62 23.01 10.43 -5.13
CA VAL A 62 24.00 9.67 -5.89
C VAL A 62 23.60 9.63 -7.36
N THR A 63 24.49 10.15 -8.23
CA THR A 63 24.31 10.05 -9.70
C THR A 63 24.83 8.69 -10.16
N VAL A 64 23.93 7.81 -10.60
CA VAL A 64 24.29 6.51 -11.13
C VAL A 64 24.36 6.57 -12.66
N TYR A 65 25.52 6.25 -13.23
CA TYR A 65 25.71 6.12 -14.68
C TYR A 65 25.46 4.67 -15.11
N PHE A 66 24.52 4.47 -16.04
CA PHE A 66 24.29 3.19 -16.67
C PHE A 66 24.94 3.14 -18.06
N PRO A 67 25.75 2.13 -18.41
CA PRO A 67 26.21 1.95 -19.78
C PRO A 67 25.08 1.46 -20.69
N LEU A 68 24.98 2.09 -21.86
CA LEU A 68 23.95 1.87 -22.90
C LEU A 68 24.22 0.61 -23.74
N THR A 69 24.20 -0.59 -23.12
CA THR A 69 24.25 -1.84 -23.91
C THR A 69 23.37 -2.90 -23.26
N CYS A 70 22.05 -2.77 -23.44
CA CYS A 70 21.11 -3.87 -23.22
C CYS A 70 20.18 -4.02 -24.43
N PRO A 71 19.88 -5.25 -24.88
CA PRO A 71 19.01 -5.50 -26.01
C PRO A 71 17.54 -5.15 -25.70
N PRO A 72 16.71 -4.81 -26.70
CA PRO A 72 15.40 -4.15 -26.53
C PRO A 72 14.24 -5.06 -26.10
N SER A 73 14.48 -6.22 -25.54
CA SER A 73 13.42 -7.20 -25.21
C SER A 73 13.11 -7.37 -23.73
N ILE A 74 13.67 -6.54 -22.86
CA ILE A 74 13.34 -6.60 -21.42
C ILE A 74 12.56 -5.33 -21.07
N ALA A 75 11.26 -5.47 -20.94
CA ALA A 75 10.41 -4.46 -20.35
C ALA A 75 10.77 -4.30 -18.87
N PHE A 76 11.48 -3.23 -18.53
CA PHE A 76 11.84 -2.91 -17.15
C PHE A 76 10.58 -2.49 -16.39
N HIS A 77 10.03 -3.39 -15.62
CA HIS A 77 9.22 -3.06 -14.48
C HIS A 77 10.17 -2.85 -13.29
N MET A 78 10.59 -1.62 -13.06
CA MET A 78 11.29 -1.28 -11.82
C MET A 78 10.28 -1.31 -10.67
N HIS A 79 10.23 -2.41 -9.98
CA HIS A 79 9.46 -2.58 -8.77
C HIS A 79 10.43 -2.65 -7.60
N CYS A 80 10.17 -1.84 -6.61
CA CYS A 80 10.67 -1.87 -5.24
C CYS A 80 12.15 -2.31 -5.05
N ASN A 81 12.89 -1.74 -4.12
CA ASN A 81 14.28 -2.04 -3.71
C ASN A 81 14.67 -3.54 -3.59
N ILE A 82 13.70 -4.44 -3.61
CA ILE A 82 13.90 -5.91 -3.53
C ILE A 82 14.53 -6.49 -4.80
N THR A 83 14.21 -5.97 -5.98
CA THR A 83 14.72 -6.49 -7.27
C THR A 83 16.21 -6.18 -7.45
N PHE A 84 16.70 -5.13 -6.80
CA PHE A 84 18.12 -4.77 -6.90
C PHE A 84 19.03 -5.79 -6.18
N PHE A 85 18.59 -6.34 -5.05
CA PHE A 85 19.35 -7.34 -4.30
C PHE A 85 19.36 -8.73 -4.96
N LEU A 86 18.30 -9.14 -5.62
CA LEU A 86 18.23 -10.44 -6.31
C LEU A 86 19.05 -10.42 -7.61
N PHE A 87 19.09 -9.30 -8.33
CA PHE A 87 19.86 -9.20 -9.57
C PHE A 87 21.38 -9.29 -9.36
N ILE A 88 21.88 -8.83 -8.20
CA ILE A 88 23.30 -8.95 -7.86
C ILE A 88 23.69 -10.41 -7.57
N LYS A 89 22.78 -11.24 -7.05
CA LYS A 89 23.07 -12.62 -6.70
C LYS A 89 23.28 -13.51 -7.93
N ASP A 90 22.55 -13.26 -9.01
CA ASP A 90 22.65 -14.06 -10.24
C ASP A 90 23.83 -13.64 -11.15
N VAL A 91 24.32 -12.40 -11.02
CA VAL A 91 25.48 -11.91 -11.81
C VAL A 91 26.82 -12.27 -11.17
N LEU A 92 26.83 -12.59 -9.86
CA LEU A 92 28.09 -12.88 -9.12
C LEU A 92 28.46 -14.37 -9.05
N SER A 93 27.82 -15.27 -9.83
CA SER A 93 28.15 -16.69 -9.83
C SER A 93 29.35 -17.08 -10.74
N THR A 94 30.00 -16.11 -11.39
CA THR A 94 31.21 -16.35 -12.18
C THR A 94 32.31 -15.38 -11.79
N GLU A 95 33.37 -15.97 -11.17
CA GLU A 95 34.68 -15.43 -10.83
C GLU A 95 34.79 -14.50 -9.62
N GLN A 96 35.62 -14.94 -8.68
CA GLN A 96 36.00 -14.25 -7.43
C GLN A 96 36.72 -12.92 -7.71
N ALA A 97 35.95 -11.83 -7.83
CA ALA A 97 36.48 -10.50 -7.61
C ALA A 97 36.33 -10.16 -6.10
N PRO A 98 37.29 -9.46 -5.48
CA PRO A 98 37.16 -9.05 -4.09
C PRO A 98 35.90 -8.19 -3.95
N LEU A 99 34.96 -8.63 -3.12
CA LEU A 99 33.77 -7.87 -2.74
C LEU A 99 34.21 -6.55 -2.08
N ASN A 100 34.33 -5.50 -2.84
CA ASN A 100 34.33 -4.15 -2.30
C ASN A 100 32.92 -3.92 -1.75
N PHE A 101 32.75 -4.10 -0.44
CA PHE A 101 31.59 -3.63 0.28
C PHE A 101 31.58 -2.10 0.14
N HIS A 102 30.83 -1.59 -0.83
CA HIS A 102 30.41 -0.20 -0.78
C HIS A 102 29.45 -0.11 0.41
N MET A 103 29.92 0.44 1.52
CA MET A 103 29.05 0.85 2.60
C MET A 103 28.05 1.85 1.99
N GLU A 104 26.75 1.49 2.06
CA GLU A 104 25.70 2.43 1.67
C GLU A 104 25.80 3.65 2.58
N ILE A 105 26.05 4.82 1.98
CA ILE A 105 26.07 6.07 2.73
C ILE A 105 24.62 6.51 2.89
N VAL A 106 24.06 6.31 4.07
CA VAL A 106 22.73 6.78 4.41
C VAL A 106 22.83 8.29 4.70
N PRO A 107 22.09 9.15 3.96
CA PRO A 107 22.22 10.59 4.11
C PRO A 107 21.69 11.06 5.47
N GLU A 108 22.37 11.99 6.09
CA GLU A 108 21.86 12.80 7.19
C GLU A 108 21.04 13.97 6.64
N GLY A 109 19.90 14.26 7.29
CA GLY A 109 19.04 15.37 6.90
C GLY A 109 19.55 16.71 7.40
N LYS A 110 19.05 17.79 6.81
CA LYS A 110 19.27 19.15 7.30
C LYS A 110 18.60 19.38 8.66
N ASN A 111 17.33 18.98 8.79
CA ASN A 111 16.52 19.15 9.99
C ASN A 111 16.29 17.84 10.76
N PHE A 112 16.65 16.74 10.16
CA PHE A 112 16.44 15.40 10.70
C PHE A 112 17.78 14.66 10.83
N ARG A 113 17.86 13.80 11.83
CA ARG A 113 18.97 12.86 12.01
C ARG A 113 18.49 11.42 11.83
N LEU A 114 19.38 10.57 11.38
CA LEU A 114 19.17 9.13 11.35
C LEU A 114 19.06 8.61 12.79
N VAL A 115 18.15 7.67 13.02
CA VAL A 115 18.02 6.93 14.27
C VAL A 115 18.80 5.64 14.14
N THR A 116 19.71 5.38 15.07
CA THR A 116 20.46 4.11 15.12
C THR A 116 19.55 2.99 15.63
N GLU A 117 19.90 1.73 15.34
CA GLU A 117 19.05 0.59 15.71
C GLU A 117 18.87 0.44 17.23
N ASP A 118 19.90 0.78 18.00
CA ASP A 118 19.89 0.78 19.46
C ASP A 118 19.07 1.93 20.09
N GLU A 119 18.83 3.03 19.34
CA GLU A 119 17.94 4.11 19.77
C GLU A 119 16.45 3.82 19.51
N LEU A 120 16.12 2.91 18.58
CA LEU A 120 14.74 2.65 18.17
C LEU A 120 13.80 2.27 19.33
N PRO A 121 14.20 1.47 20.35
CA PRO A 121 13.35 1.20 21.51
C PRO A 121 12.96 2.49 22.25
N ALA A 122 13.90 3.41 22.50
CA ALA A 122 13.63 4.67 23.18
C ALA A 122 12.70 5.58 22.36
N VAL A 123 12.86 5.60 21.03
CA VAL A 123 11.94 6.32 20.13
C VAL A 123 10.55 5.72 20.20
N ALA A 124 10.42 4.39 20.19
CA ALA A 124 9.14 3.70 20.33
C ALA A 124 8.45 4.03 21.65
N ASP A 125 9.17 4.06 22.78
CA ASP A 125 8.64 4.40 24.10
C ASP A 125 8.07 5.83 24.14
N ILE A 126 8.76 6.79 23.51
CA ILE A 126 8.25 8.17 23.40
C ILE A 126 6.98 8.21 22.56
N LEU A 127 6.93 7.45 21.46
CA LEU A 127 5.76 7.40 20.58
C LEU A 127 4.50 6.86 21.27
N VAL A 128 4.63 6.04 22.32
CA VAL A 128 3.48 5.57 23.12
C VAL A 128 2.67 6.72 23.71
N GLN A 129 3.33 7.84 24.07
CA GLN A 129 2.66 9.01 24.65
C GLN A 129 1.69 9.69 23.68
N TYR A 130 1.88 9.47 22.38
CA TYR A 130 1.08 10.05 21.30
C TYR A 130 0.07 9.07 20.69
N MET A 131 -0.19 7.94 21.37
CA MET A 131 -1.23 7.02 20.91
C MET A 131 -2.62 7.66 20.98
N PRO A 132 -3.49 7.42 20.00
CA PRO A 132 -3.35 6.48 18.90
C PRO A 132 -2.73 7.08 17.63
N GLU A 133 -2.39 8.35 17.54
CA GLU A 133 -1.90 9.00 16.31
C GLU A 133 -0.55 8.45 15.85
N SER A 134 0.34 8.10 16.78
CA SER A 134 1.65 7.51 16.51
C SER A 134 1.60 6.01 16.15
N LEU A 135 0.44 5.37 16.28
CA LEU A 135 0.26 3.92 16.24
C LEU A 135 0.95 3.26 15.04
N LYS A 136 0.73 3.80 13.83
CA LYS A 136 1.34 3.26 12.62
C LYS A 136 2.87 3.32 12.69
N PHE A 137 3.45 4.44 13.11
CA PHE A 137 4.89 4.62 13.16
C PHE A 137 5.51 3.76 14.26
N HIS A 138 4.94 3.77 15.45
CA HIS A 138 5.34 2.93 16.57
C HIS A 138 5.37 1.44 16.18
N GLN A 139 4.31 0.94 15.55
CA GLN A 139 4.23 -0.47 15.17
C GLN A 139 5.14 -0.81 13.97
N THR A 140 5.49 0.16 13.12
CA THR A 140 6.53 -0.04 12.11
C THR A 140 7.88 -0.30 12.78
N ILE A 141 8.26 0.50 13.79
CA ILE A 141 9.49 0.27 14.58
C ILE A 141 9.42 -1.09 15.30
N GLN A 142 8.31 -1.39 15.96
CA GLN A 142 8.12 -2.68 16.64
C GLN A 142 8.28 -3.87 15.69
N THR A 143 7.71 -3.79 14.49
CA THR A 143 7.87 -4.84 13.48
C THR A 143 9.32 -4.94 13.01
N TYR A 144 9.98 -3.82 12.77
CA TYR A 144 11.38 -3.78 12.37
C TYR A 144 12.28 -4.47 13.41
N LEU A 145 12.11 -4.15 14.69
CA LEU A 145 12.89 -4.74 15.77
C LEU A 145 12.63 -6.24 15.97
N ASN A 146 11.39 -6.69 15.77
CA ASN A 146 11.01 -8.08 16.03
C ASN A 146 11.22 -9.02 14.85
N ASN A 147 10.95 -8.58 13.62
CA ASN A 147 10.86 -9.43 12.44
C ASN A 147 11.73 -8.96 11.28
N LYS A 148 12.14 -7.69 11.24
CA LYS A 148 12.98 -7.07 10.21
C LYS A 148 12.56 -7.46 8.77
N VAL A 149 11.27 -7.33 8.48
CA VAL A 149 10.68 -7.68 7.17
C VAL A 149 11.35 -6.91 6.03
N TRP A 150 11.71 -5.64 6.29
CA TRP A 150 12.50 -4.77 5.42
C TRP A 150 13.52 -3.98 6.21
N ASP A 151 14.59 -3.54 5.55
CA ASP A 151 15.53 -2.59 6.11
C ASP A 151 15.00 -1.17 5.91
N PHE A 152 14.45 -0.61 6.99
CA PHE A 152 13.99 0.77 7.02
C PHE A 152 15.00 1.67 7.71
N HIS A 153 15.16 2.88 7.17
CA HIS A 153 15.83 3.97 7.84
C HIS A 153 14.80 4.89 8.48
N PHE A 154 14.97 5.12 9.79
CA PHE A 154 14.09 5.98 10.56
C PHE A 154 14.80 7.28 10.89
N TYR A 155 14.09 8.38 10.79
CA TYR A 155 14.62 9.70 11.08
C TYR A 155 13.72 10.40 12.08
N VAL A 156 14.35 11.18 12.98
CA VAL A 156 13.66 12.07 13.92
C VAL A 156 14.21 13.49 13.74
N ALA A 157 13.45 14.51 14.15
CA ALA A 157 13.95 15.87 14.16
C ALA A 157 15.24 15.96 14.98
N LYS A 158 16.16 16.86 14.61
CA LYS A 158 17.43 17.04 15.37
C LYS A 158 17.20 17.43 16.82
N ASN A 159 16.10 18.12 17.11
CA ASN A 159 15.66 18.47 18.45
C ASN A 159 14.61 17.48 19.02
N TRP A 160 14.76 16.18 18.70
CA TRP A 160 13.94 15.14 19.30
C TRP A 160 14.36 14.90 20.77
N PRO A 161 13.42 14.74 21.73
CA PRO A 161 11.95 14.56 21.57
C PRO A 161 11.13 15.86 21.68
N GLU A 162 11.75 17.04 21.89
CA GLU A 162 11.06 18.32 22.03
C GLU A 162 10.26 18.67 20.76
N ASP A 163 10.78 18.29 19.59
CA ASP A 163 10.08 18.34 18.31
C ASP A 163 9.70 16.91 17.89
N PRO A 164 8.52 16.42 18.32
CA PRO A 164 8.11 15.04 18.12
C PRO A 164 7.61 14.77 16.71
N ILE A 165 8.47 14.93 15.73
CA ILE A 165 8.23 14.58 14.33
C ILE A 165 9.26 13.57 13.86
N CYS A 166 8.79 12.52 13.18
CA CYS A 166 9.63 11.48 12.62
C CYS A 166 9.12 11.01 11.25
N LEU A 167 10.01 10.41 10.49
CA LEU A 167 9.72 9.90 9.15
C LEU A 167 10.52 8.65 8.83
N HIS A 168 9.99 7.85 7.91
CA HIS A 168 10.71 6.78 7.24
C HIS A 168 10.22 6.64 5.80
N PHE A 169 11.02 5.98 4.97
CA PHE A 169 10.76 5.81 3.55
C PHE A 169 10.43 4.34 3.27
N PRO A 170 9.15 3.99 3.04
CA PRO A 170 8.77 2.61 2.75
C PRO A 170 9.12 2.16 1.32
N GLY A 171 9.74 3.02 0.51
CA GLY A 171 10.08 2.74 -0.89
C GLY A 171 9.15 3.47 -1.87
N CYS A 172 9.14 3.00 -3.12
CA CYS A 172 8.33 3.61 -4.17
C CYS A 172 6.92 2.99 -4.19
N THR A 173 5.92 3.84 -4.44
CA THR A 173 4.53 3.41 -4.63
C THR A 173 4.10 3.68 -6.06
N SER A 174 3.51 2.68 -6.71
CA SER A 174 2.82 2.84 -7.99
C SER A 174 1.40 3.37 -7.76
N THR A 175 0.88 4.12 -8.71
CA THR A 175 -0.53 4.53 -8.74
C THR A 175 -1.27 3.75 -9.82
N PRO A 176 -2.61 3.72 -9.80
CA PRO A 176 -3.40 3.07 -10.86
C PRO A 176 -3.09 3.57 -12.28
N ASN A 177 -2.52 4.77 -12.40
CA ASN A 177 -2.07 5.33 -13.67
C ASN A 177 -0.63 4.93 -14.04
N SER A 178 -0.06 3.90 -13.39
CA SER A 178 1.30 3.41 -13.58
C SER A 178 2.40 4.46 -13.35
N GLN A 179 2.11 5.51 -12.60
CA GLN A 179 3.11 6.47 -12.14
C GLN A 179 3.73 5.97 -10.84
N ILE A 180 5.05 6.11 -10.73
CA ILE A 180 5.81 5.67 -9.56
C ILE A 180 6.30 6.90 -8.81
N TYR A 181 6.03 6.94 -7.51
CA TYR A 181 6.43 8.02 -6.62
C TYR A 181 7.22 7.46 -5.45
N GLU A 182 8.19 8.22 -4.98
CA GLU A 182 8.81 7.97 -3.69
C GLU A 182 7.76 8.17 -2.59
N SER A 183 7.71 7.22 -1.65
CA SER A 183 6.76 7.24 -0.54
C SER A 183 7.45 7.68 0.74
N VAL A 184 6.76 8.48 1.52
CA VAL A 184 7.16 8.84 2.87
C VAL A 184 6.05 8.57 3.87
N THR A 185 6.40 8.02 5.01
CA THR A 185 5.54 7.91 6.18
C THR A 185 6.01 8.94 7.21
N ILE A 186 5.09 9.74 7.69
CA ILE A 186 5.36 10.83 8.62
C ILE A 186 4.46 10.64 9.85
N PHE A 187 5.07 10.78 11.03
CA PHE A 187 4.33 11.00 12.27
C PHE A 187 4.69 12.38 12.83
N CYS A 188 3.68 13.08 13.27
CA CYS A 188 3.74 14.31 14.06
C CYS A 188 2.42 14.40 14.83
N PRO A 189 2.39 14.78 16.11
CA PRO A 189 1.13 15.02 16.83
C PRO A 189 0.28 16.06 16.10
N SER A 190 -1.02 15.81 16.03
CA SER A 190 -1.92 16.69 15.25
C SER A 190 -2.00 18.12 15.81
N GLU A 191 -1.83 18.29 17.13
CA GLU A 191 -1.73 19.60 17.79
C GLU A 191 -0.39 20.32 17.52
N ARG A 192 0.63 19.62 17.05
CA ARG A 192 1.95 20.14 16.69
C ARG A 192 2.20 20.09 15.17
N ALA A 193 1.13 20.16 14.35
CA ALA A 193 1.25 20.05 12.89
C ALA A 193 2.12 21.15 12.25
N GLU A 194 2.46 22.22 12.98
CA GLU A 194 3.42 23.24 12.51
C GLU A 194 4.84 22.65 12.33
N LEU A 195 5.21 21.58 13.03
CA LEU A 195 6.50 20.90 12.86
C LEU A 195 6.71 20.34 11.45
N VAL A 196 5.66 20.15 10.68
CA VAL A 196 5.73 19.81 9.26
C VAL A 196 6.54 20.85 8.46
N ASP A 197 6.67 22.07 8.96
CA ASP A 197 7.52 23.11 8.33
C ASP A 197 9.00 22.71 8.32
N LEU A 198 9.46 21.85 9.23
CA LEU A 198 10.81 21.28 9.20
C LEU A 198 11.01 20.42 7.95
N LEU A 199 9.97 19.67 7.52
CA LEU A 199 10.00 18.88 6.28
C LEU A 199 10.00 19.78 5.05
N THR A 200 9.24 20.88 5.07
CA THR A 200 9.18 21.80 3.91
C THR A 200 10.47 22.61 3.71
N SER A 201 11.35 22.62 4.68
CA SER A 201 12.69 23.21 4.62
C SER A 201 13.82 22.18 4.54
N GLU A 202 13.47 20.89 4.48
CA GLU A 202 14.41 19.79 4.27
C GLU A 202 14.76 19.70 2.78
N ASP A 203 16.05 19.60 2.46
CA ASP A 203 16.57 19.57 1.09
C ASP A 203 17.53 18.39 0.82
N VAL A 204 17.80 17.57 1.83
CA VAL A 204 18.65 16.39 1.72
C VAL A 204 17.84 15.12 1.63
N LEU A 205 16.89 14.93 2.57
CA LEU A 205 16.08 13.71 2.66
C LEU A 205 14.85 13.74 1.75
N LEU A 206 14.33 14.92 1.43
CA LEU A 206 13.11 15.12 0.64
C LEU A 206 13.34 16.16 -0.45
N ASP A 207 13.14 15.77 -1.69
CA ASP A 207 13.04 16.68 -2.81
C ASP A 207 11.58 17.09 -3.05
N LEU A 208 11.13 18.10 -2.36
CA LEU A 208 9.77 18.63 -2.50
C LEU A 208 9.54 19.45 -3.78
N THR A 209 10.54 19.57 -4.66
CA THR A 209 10.35 20.07 -6.04
C THR A 209 9.79 18.96 -6.96
N GLN A 210 9.85 17.70 -6.52
CA GLN A 210 9.29 16.54 -7.20
C GLN A 210 8.01 16.07 -6.51
N PRO A 211 7.13 15.36 -7.25
CA PRO A 211 5.98 14.73 -6.63
C PRO A 211 6.39 13.69 -5.58
N LEU A 212 5.76 13.73 -4.41
CA LEU A 212 6.00 12.83 -3.28
C LEU A 212 4.70 12.14 -2.87
N TYR A 213 4.76 10.85 -2.55
CA TYR A 213 3.60 10.10 -2.10
C TYR A 213 3.53 10.04 -0.57
N LEU A 214 2.48 10.65 -0.01
CA LEU A 214 2.16 10.53 1.41
C LEU A 214 1.41 9.22 1.68
N ASN A 215 1.96 8.37 2.54
CA ASN A 215 1.40 7.05 2.82
C ASN A 215 0.66 7.02 4.17
N PHE A 216 -0.69 7.10 4.15
CA PHE A 216 -1.55 7.05 5.35
C PHE A 216 -1.13 8.04 6.44
N THR A 217 -0.99 9.28 6.04
CA THR A 217 -0.58 10.38 6.91
C THR A 217 -1.82 10.98 7.60
N HIS A 218 -1.70 11.40 8.86
CA HIS A 218 -2.77 12.06 9.59
C HIS A 218 -3.30 13.28 8.83
N GLN A 219 -4.63 13.45 8.81
CA GLN A 219 -5.28 14.51 8.01
C GLN A 219 -4.75 15.93 8.34
N ALA A 220 -4.42 16.22 9.61
CA ALA A 220 -3.88 17.54 10.00
C ALA A 220 -2.53 17.82 9.35
N ILE A 221 -1.65 16.82 9.24
CA ILE A 221 -0.35 16.92 8.58
C ILE A 221 -0.53 17.21 7.08
N VAL A 222 -1.42 16.46 6.42
CA VAL A 222 -1.74 16.70 5.00
C VAL A 222 -2.26 18.12 4.79
N GLY A 223 -3.18 18.57 5.65
CA GLY A 223 -3.71 19.95 5.63
C GLY A 223 -2.62 21.03 5.82
N ARG A 224 -1.50 20.70 6.51
CA ARG A 224 -0.35 21.61 6.60
C ARG A 224 0.40 21.71 5.30
N PHE A 225 0.65 20.56 4.62
CA PHE A 225 1.25 20.54 3.30
C PHE A 225 0.40 21.26 2.26
N GLU A 226 -0.91 21.13 2.29
CA GLU A 226 -1.85 21.75 1.33
C GLU A 226 -1.81 23.28 1.34
N LYS A 227 -1.20 23.90 2.33
CA LYS A 227 -0.96 25.36 2.32
C LYS A 227 0.06 25.78 1.25
N ARG A 228 0.96 24.88 0.85
CA ARG A 228 2.07 25.17 -0.07
C ARG A 228 2.12 24.25 -1.29
N TYR A 229 1.52 23.07 -1.20
CA TYR A 229 1.53 22.01 -2.21
C TYR A 229 0.09 21.67 -2.62
N GLU A 230 -0.05 21.04 -3.77
CA GLU A 230 -1.31 20.44 -4.19
C GLU A 230 -1.31 18.95 -3.84
N ALA A 231 -2.40 18.47 -3.21
CA ALA A 231 -2.59 17.07 -2.91
C ALA A 231 -3.55 16.45 -3.93
N HIS A 232 -3.01 15.57 -4.78
CA HIS A 232 -3.75 14.84 -5.81
C HIS A 232 -4.01 13.38 -5.38
N ASP A 233 -4.92 12.70 -6.07
CA ASP A 233 -5.25 11.27 -5.88
C ASP A 233 -5.52 10.92 -4.40
N LYS A 234 -6.23 11.81 -3.71
CA LYS A 234 -6.49 11.68 -2.27
C LYS A 234 -7.41 10.51 -1.99
N ILE A 235 -6.93 9.59 -1.16
CA ILE A 235 -7.71 8.48 -0.62
C ILE A 235 -7.75 8.63 0.90
N THR A 236 -8.94 8.85 1.44
CA THR A 236 -9.14 8.95 2.89
C THR A 236 -9.40 7.59 3.52
N GLY A 237 -8.95 7.42 4.74
CA GLY A 237 -9.22 6.24 5.55
C GLY A 237 -9.37 6.63 7.02
N ASP A 238 -10.41 6.12 7.65
CA ASP A 238 -10.61 6.26 9.08
C ASP A 238 -9.89 5.12 9.81
N VAL A 239 -9.06 5.46 10.80
CA VAL A 239 -8.36 4.49 11.65
C VAL A 239 -9.30 4.04 12.75
N TYR A 240 -9.52 2.73 12.81
CA TYR A 240 -10.29 2.06 13.86
C TYR A 240 -9.35 1.19 14.69
N VAL A 241 -9.37 1.36 16.01
CA VAL A 241 -8.49 0.67 16.95
C VAL A 241 -9.32 -0.21 17.88
N CYS A 242 -8.81 -1.38 18.20
CA CYS A 242 -9.41 -2.31 19.16
C CYS A 242 -8.61 -2.28 20.46
N ASP A 243 -9.21 -1.77 21.54
CA ASP A 243 -8.58 -1.73 22.85
C ASP A 243 -8.75 -3.04 23.62
N LYS A 244 -9.86 -3.74 23.39
CA LYS A 244 -10.18 -5.02 24.01
C LYS A 244 -10.43 -6.06 22.91
N PRO A 245 -9.41 -6.86 22.56
CA PRO A 245 -9.57 -7.89 21.55
C PRO A 245 -10.74 -8.83 21.87
N PRO A 246 -11.56 -9.20 20.87
CA PRO A 246 -12.64 -10.16 21.06
C PRO A 246 -12.09 -11.53 21.45
N GLU A 247 -12.95 -12.38 21.94
CA GLU A 247 -12.59 -13.79 22.17
C GLU A 247 -12.15 -14.44 20.85
N GLU A 248 -11.15 -15.32 20.96
CA GLU A 248 -10.65 -16.07 19.82
C GLU A 248 -11.75 -17.02 19.34
N PRO A 249 -12.02 -17.08 18.02
CA PRO A 249 -12.96 -18.04 17.49
C PRO A 249 -12.35 -19.46 17.55
N THR A 250 -13.17 -20.44 17.89
CA THR A 250 -12.77 -21.85 17.81
C THR A 250 -13.02 -22.39 16.41
N THR A 251 -12.24 -23.38 15.98
CA THR A 251 -12.44 -24.03 14.67
C THR A 251 -13.79 -24.72 14.56
N ASP A 252 -14.39 -25.10 15.69
CA ASP A 252 -15.73 -25.71 15.76
C ASP A 252 -16.86 -24.75 15.34
N GLU A 253 -16.56 -23.43 15.27
CA GLU A 253 -17.49 -22.45 14.70
C GLU A 253 -17.56 -22.50 13.16
N LEU A 254 -16.64 -23.24 12.50
CA LEU A 254 -16.63 -23.44 11.05
C LEU A 254 -17.33 -24.74 10.67
N PRO A 255 -18.00 -24.79 9.50
CA PRO A 255 -18.51 -26.04 8.95
C PRO A 255 -17.40 -27.10 8.76
N PRO A 256 -17.73 -28.41 8.76
CA PRO A 256 -16.74 -29.49 8.66
C PRO A 256 -15.92 -29.50 7.35
N ASP A 257 -16.45 -28.91 6.29
CA ASP A 257 -15.83 -28.76 4.96
C ASP A 257 -15.02 -27.47 4.81
N VAL A 258 -14.82 -26.73 5.91
CA VAL A 258 -14.17 -25.42 5.92
C VAL A 258 -12.93 -25.46 6.79
N GLU A 259 -11.79 -25.10 6.21
CA GLU A 259 -10.49 -25.10 6.89
C GLU A 259 -9.97 -23.68 7.13
N LEU A 260 -9.47 -23.43 8.35
CA LEU A 260 -8.66 -22.26 8.67
C LEU A 260 -7.19 -22.60 8.48
N VAL A 261 -6.53 -21.92 7.56
CA VAL A 261 -5.11 -22.15 7.24
C VAL A 261 -4.31 -20.89 7.51
N ARG A 262 -3.15 -21.04 8.19
CA ARG A 262 -2.13 -19.97 8.20
C ARG A 262 -1.55 -19.85 6.80
N LEU A 263 -1.70 -18.68 6.20
CA LEU A 263 -1.17 -18.43 4.86
C LEU A 263 0.35 -18.46 4.86
N GLN A 264 0.89 -18.98 3.77
CA GLN A 264 2.31 -19.09 3.49
C GLN A 264 2.61 -18.42 2.14
N PRO A 265 3.88 -18.14 1.79
CA PRO A 265 4.23 -17.50 0.52
C PRO A 265 3.63 -18.15 -0.72
N GLU A 266 3.49 -19.49 -0.74
CA GLU A 266 2.90 -20.21 -1.87
C GLU A 266 1.42 -19.86 -2.13
N HIS A 267 0.68 -19.39 -1.11
CA HIS A 267 -0.71 -18.95 -1.26
C HIS A 267 -0.83 -17.55 -1.88
N MET A 268 0.27 -16.78 -1.92
CA MET A 268 0.21 -15.35 -2.24
C MET A 268 -0.11 -15.09 -3.69
N LYS A 269 0.17 -16.02 -4.60
CA LYS A 269 -0.31 -15.89 -5.97
C LYS A 269 -1.84 -15.78 -6.02
N ALA A 270 -2.55 -16.65 -5.32
CA ALA A 270 -4.01 -16.64 -5.30
C ALA A 270 -4.59 -15.40 -4.59
N VAL A 271 -3.94 -14.94 -3.51
CA VAL A 271 -4.32 -13.70 -2.82
C VAL A 271 -4.11 -12.49 -3.71
N HIS A 272 -2.96 -12.39 -4.37
CA HIS A 272 -2.60 -11.26 -5.25
C HIS A 272 -3.49 -11.18 -6.49
N ASP A 273 -3.76 -12.31 -7.14
CA ASP A 273 -4.65 -12.37 -8.33
C ASP A 273 -6.08 -11.89 -8.01
N LEU A 274 -6.51 -12.02 -6.75
CA LEU A 274 -7.82 -11.60 -6.27
C LEU A 274 -7.80 -10.24 -5.57
N TYR A 275 -6.61 -9.66 -5.38
CA TYR A 275 -6.46 -8.39 -4.69
C TYR A 275 -6.83 -7.22 -5.62
N PRO A 276 -7.82 -6.38 -5.25
CA PRO A 276 -8.29 -5.30 -6.12
C PRO A 276 -7.26 -4.22 -6.44
N ALA A 277 -6.11 -4.23 -5.76
CA ALA A 277 -5.01 -3.31 -5.96
C ALA A 277 -3.72 -4.03 -6.38
N SER A 278 -3.84 -5.17 -7.04
CA SER A 278 -2.70 -5.94 -7.53
C SER A 278 -1.86 -5.21 -8.59
N ASP A 279 -2.40 -4.14 -9.16
CA ASP A 279 -1.71 -3.22 -10.07
C ASP A 279 -0.77 -2.22 -9.37
N ILE A 280 -0.91 -2.04 -8.05
CA ILE A 280 -0.11 -1.10 -7.26
C ILE A 280 0.71 -1.75 -6.13
N GLU A 281 0.41 -2.99 -5.82
CA GLU A 281 1.10 -3.78 -4.78
C GLU A 281 1.67 -5.05 -5.42
N CYS A 282 2.98 -5.27 -5.36
CA CYS A 282 3.56 -6.47 -5.96
C CYS A 282 3.38 -7.71 -5.07
N ARG A 283 3.40 -8.89 -5.69
CA ARG A 283 3.20 -10.17 -5.00
C ARG A 283 4.27 -10.43 -3.96
N GLU A 284 5.52 -10.05 -4.25
CA GLU A 284 6.68 -10.23 -3.37
C GLU A 284 6.52 -9.53 -2.03
N VAL A 285 5.80 -8.40 -2.00
CA VAL A 285 5.43 -7.72 -0.74
C VAL A 285 4.57 -8.63 0.13
N PHE A 286 3.54 -9.25 -0.46
CA PHE A 286 2.69 -10.19 0.27
C PHE A 286 3.46 -11.42 0.71
N GLU A 287 4.32 -11.99 -0.12
CA GLU A 287 5.15 -13.15 0.21
C GLU A 287 6.04 -12.88 1.42
N LYS A 288 6.69 -11.71 1.47
CA LYS A 288 7.49 -11.30 2.64
C LYS A 288 6.64 -11.09 3.89
N LEU A 289 5.49 -10.41 3.76
CA LEU A 289 4.61 -10.17 4.90
C LEU A 289 4.16 -11.48 5.54
N VAL A 290 3.69 -12.45 4.74
CA VAL A 290 3.14 -13.70 5.28
C VAL A 290 4.19 -14.67 5.80
N ALA A 291 5.43 -14.56 5.33
CA ALA A 291 6.55 -15.33 5.87
C ALA A 291 6.82 -14.97 7.34
N GLU A 292 6.73 -13.68 7.69
CA GLU A 292 7.13 -13.15 9.00
C GLU A 292 5.93 -12.78 9.89
N LEU A 293 4.83 -12.34 9.31
CA LEU A 293 3.70 -11.77 10.03
C LEU A 293 2.45 -12.67 9.94
N PRO A 294 1.50 -12.55 10.86
CA PRO A 294 0.26 -13.32 10.83
C PRO A 294 -0.57 -13.05 9.57
N ALA A 295 -1.00 -14.14 8.95
CA ALA A 295 -1.94 -14.11 7.84
C ALA A 295 -2.77 -15.41 7.83
N TYR A 296 -4.07 -15.29 7.59
CA TYR A 296 -4.98 -16.42 7.60
C TYR A 296 -5.88 -16.44 6.37
N GLY A 297 -6.14 -17.64 5.89
CA GLY A 297 -7.13 -17.93 4.85
C GLY A 297 -8.14 -18.96 5.32
N ILE A 298 -9.35 -18.82 4.84
CA ILE A 298 -10.41 -19.86 4.93
C ILE A 298 -10.47 -20.53 3.58
N PHE A 299 -10.38 -21.86 3.60
CA PHE A 299 -10.50 -22.73 2.44
C PHE A 299 -11.78 -23.53 2.53
N VAL A 300 -12.48 -23.66 1.41
CA VAL A 300 -13.67 -24.48 1.25
C VAL A 300 -13.39 -25.42 0.10
N GLU A 301 -13.44 -26.72 0.33
CA GLU A 301 -13.10 -27.75 -0.67
C GLU A 301 -11.76 -27.48 -1.38
N GLY A 302 -10.75 -27.05 -0.62
CA GLY A 302 -9.43 -26.70 -1.12
C GLY A 302 -9.32 -25.35 -1.86
N GLN A 303 -10.41 -24.61 -2.01
CA GLN A 303 -10.43 -23.29 -2.64
C GLN A 303 -10.32 -22.17 -1.61
N LEU A 304 -9.40 -21.22 -1.80
CA LEU A 304 -9.29 -20.04 -0.96
C LEU A 304 -10.56 -19.17 -1.07
N ALA A 305 -11.35 -19.14 -0.02
CA ALA A 305 -12.65 -18.46 0.06
C ALA A 305 -12.57 -17.06 0.66
N ALA A 306 -11.73 -16.89 1.69
CA ALA A 306 -11.53 -15.61 2.36
C ALA A 306 -10.13 -15.54 2.94
N TRP A 307 -9.59 -14.32 3.11
CA TRP A 307 -8.27 -14.12 3.68
C TRP A 307 -8.11 -12.77 4.39
N MET A 308 -7.08 -12.67 5.23
CA MET A 308 -6.67 -11.46 5.93
C MET A 308 -5.18 -11.53 6.29
N VAL A 309 -4.47 -10.39 6.23
CA VAL A 309 -3.02 -10.29 6.42
C VAL A 309 -2.70 -9.14 7.39
N GLN A 310 -1.63 -9.28 8.17
CA GLN A 310 -1.03 -8.16 8.91
C GLN A 310 0.03 -7.46 8.04
N SER A 311 0.02 -6.12 8.02
CA SER A 311 1.05 -5.32 7.36
C SER A 311 2.27 -5.09 8.26
N TYR A 312 3.39 -4.65 7.67
CA TYR A 312 4.60 -4.27 8.41
C TYR A 312 4.38 -3.14 9.43
N TYR A 313 3.41 -2.28 9.20
CA TYR A 313 3.02 -1.21 10.14
C TYR A 313 1.93 -1.65 11.12
N GLY A 314 1.70 -2.94 11.26
CA GLY A 314 0.82 -3.53 12.26
C GLY A 314 -0.66 -3.54 11.93
N ALA A 315 -1.12 -2.86 10.87
CA ALA A 315 -2.53 -2.88 10.50
C ALA A 315 -2.95 -4.25 9.98
N MET A 316 -4.14 -4.67 10.34
CA MET A 316 -4.80 -5.81 9.72
C MET A 316 -5.44 -5.34 8.40
N PHE A 317 -5.00 -5.86 7.28
CA PHE A 317 -5.39 -5.38 5.96
C PHE A 317 -5.69 -6.50 4.96
N SER A 318 -6.08 -6.12 3.74
CA SER A 318 -6.38 -7.05 2.65
C SER A 318 -7.43 -8.11 3.00
N MET A 319 -8.36 -7.81 3.95
CA MET A 319 -9.44 -8.72 4.25
C MET A 319 -10.43 -8.78 3.10
N GLN A 320 -10.59 -9.95 2.54
CA GLN A 320 -11.54 -10.20 1.45
C GLN A 320 -12.25 -11.53 1.61
N THR A 321 -13.45 -11.62 1.03
CA THR A 321 -14.19 -12.86 0.83
C THR A 321 -14.67 -12.87 -0.61
N ARG A 322 -14.40 -13.95 -1.33
CA ARG A 322 -14.88 -14.12 -2.70
C ARG A 322 -16.40 -14.00 -2.75
N PRO A 323 -16.98 -13.45 -3.83
CA PRO A 323 -18.42 -13.20 -3.93
C PRO A 323 -19.28 -14.42 -3.61
N GLU A 324 -18.90 -15.60 -4.09
CA GLU A 324 -19.60 -16.87 -3.93
C GLU A 324 -19.59 -17.41 -2.49
N PHE A 325 -18.64 -16.96 -1.67
CA PHE A 325 -18.50 -17.36 -0.27
C PHE A 325 -18.94 -16.28 0.74
N ARG A 326 -19.52 -15.18 0.26
CA ARG A 326 -20.01 -14.10 1.15
C ARG A 326 -21.22 -14.55 1.97
N ARG A 327 -21.48 -13.83 3.06
CA ARG A 327 -22.60 -14.04 4.00
C ARG A 327 -22.53 -15.36 4.80
N LYS A 328 -21.40 -16.05 4.79
CA LYS A 328 -21.16 -17.28 5.57
C LYS A 328 -20.39 -17.03 6.88
N GLY A 329 -20.15 -15.77 7.28
CA GLY A 329 -19.43 -15.45 8.52
C GLY A 329 -17.90 -15.44 8.43
N TYR A 330 -17.30 -15.85 7.31
CA TYR A 330 -15.84 -16.02 7.19
C TYR A 330 -15.04 -14.76 7.48
N GLY A 331 -15.51 -13.59 7.04
CA GLY A 331 -14.83 -12.33 7.30
C GLY A 331 -14.76 -11.96 8.78
N ILE A 332 -15.84 -12.17 9.54
CA ILE A 332 -15.85 -11.89 10.98
C ILE A 332 -15.00 -12.91 11.74
N PHE A 333 -15.02 -14.18 11.33
CA PHE A 333 -14.17 -15.22 11.89
C PHE A 333 -12.68 -14.88 11.74
N LEU A 334 -12.23 -14.56 10.53
CA LEU A 334 -10.85 -14.14 10.25
C LEU A 334 -10.46 -12.88 11.03
N ALA A 335 -11.36 -11.89 11.11
CA ALA A 335 -11.09 -10.67 11.86
C ALA A 335 -10.90 -10.94 13.35
N ARG A 336 -11.73 -11.81 13.99
CA ARG A 336 -11.56 -12.22 15.39
C ARG A 336 -10.22 -12.94 15.58
N ARG A 337 -9.93 -13.94 14.74
CA ARG A 337 -8.69 -14.72 14.79
C ARG A 337 -7.45 -13.84 14.69
N LEU A 338 -7.37 -13.02 13.66
CA LEU A 338 -6.20 -12.16 13.44
C LEU A 338 -6.08 -11.07 14.52
N THR A 339 -7.19 -10.47 14.97
CA THR A 339 -7.19 -9.48 16.06
C THR A 339 -6.57 -10.06 17.32
N LYS A 340 -6.94 -11.29 17.68
CA LYS A 340 -6.43 -11.95 18.88
C LYS A 340 -4.94 -12.25 18.77
N GLU A 341 -4.49 -12.75 17.63
CA GLU A 341 -3.08 -13.07 17.42
C GLU A 341 -2.20 -11.82 17.37
N VAL A 342 -2.64 -10.79 16.68
CA VAL A 342 -1.94 -9.50 16.61
C VAL A 342 -1.77 -8.91 18.01
N ALA A 343 -2.83 -8.97 18.84
CA ALA A 343 -2.77 -8.53 20.23
C ALA A 343 -1.83 -9.40 21.10
N ALA A 344 -1.87 -10.73 20.95
CA ALA A 344 -1.00 -11.65 21.67
C ALA A 344 0.50 -11.45 21.35
N ARG A 345 0.80 -10.92 20.17
CA ARG A 345 2.17 -10.53 19.76
C ARG A 345 2.59 -9.13 20.25
N GLY A 346 1.78 -8.49 21.10
CA GLY A 346 2.06 -7.16 21.65
C GLY A 346 1.72 -5.98 20.76
N TYR A 347 1.05 -6.21 19.62
CA TYR A 347 0.57 -5.13 18.77
C TYR A 347 -0.80 -4.64 19.22
N LYS A 348 -1.08 -3.36 19.01
CA LYS A 348 -2.41 -2.79 19.15
C LYS A 348 -3.20 -3.06 17.87
N PRO A 349 -4.25 -3.89 17.89
CA PRO A 349 -4.98 -4.21 16.67
C PRO A 349 -5.67 -2.98 16.10
N PHE A 350 -5.46 -2.70 14.82
CA PHE A 350 -6.14 -1.62 14.12
C PHE A 350 -6.36 -1.94 12.65
N VAL A 351 -7.32 -1.25 12.07
CA VAL A 351 -7.64 -1.27 10.64
C VAL A 351 -7.81 0.14 10.14
N VAL A 352 -7.61 0.31 8.84
CA VAL A 352 -7.93 1.57 8.17
C VAL A 352 -9.07 1.30 7.19
N ILE A 353 -10.17 2.01 7.34
CA ILE A 353 -11.41 1.77 6.59
C ILE A 353 -11.79 3.02 5.83
N ARG A 354 -12.10 2.87 4.54
CA ARG A 354 -12.65 3.98 3.76
C ARG A 354 -14.00 4.43 4.33
N PRO A 355 -14.28 5.75 4.40
CA PRO A 355 -15.54 6.25 4.97
C PRO A 355 -16.79 5.68 4.30
N GLU A 356 -16.70 5.34 3.01
CA GLU A 356 -17.80 4.77 2.23
C GLU A 356 -17.97 3.25 2.37
N ASN A 357 -17.08 2.57 3.10
CA ASN A 357 -17.15 1.10 3.28
C ASN A 357 -17.98 0.72 4.52
N ASP A 358 -19.30 0.86 4.42
CA ASP A 358 -20.24 0.55 5.50
C ASP A 358 -20.14 -0.89 6.00
N ALA A 359 -19.89 -1.83 5.10
CA ALA A 359 -19.78 -3.24 5.45
C ALA A 359 -18.61 -3.50 6.41
N SER A 360 -17.43 -2.95 6.11
CA SER A 360 -16.27 -3.04 7.00
C SER A 360 -16.48 -2.27 8.29
N ARG A 361 -17.02 -1.05 8.24
CA ARG A 361 -17.32 -0.27 9.45
C ARG A 361 -18.25 -1.05 10.39
N SER A 362 -19.34 -1.60 9.86
CA SER A 362 -20.28 -2.41 10.65
C SER A 362 -19.63 -3.66 11.24
N LEU A 363 -18.78 -4.36 10.47
CA LEU A 363 -18.08 -5.56 10.93
C LEU A 363 -17.14 -5.21 12.10
N TYR A 364 -16.26 -4.24 11.91
CA TYR A 364 -15.26 -3.90 12.92
C TYR A 364 -15.86 -3.23 14.16
N SER A 365 -16.92 -2.43 14.02
CA SER A 365 -17.65 -1.89 15.18
C SER A 365 -18.27 -3.00 16.04
N LYS A 366 -18.79 -4.08 15.43
CA LYS A 366 -19.29 -5.26 16.18
C LYS A 366 -18.19 -6.01 16.93
N LEU A 367 -16.95 -5.88 16.49
CA LEU A 367 -15.78 -6.47 17.13
C LEU A 367 -15.12 -5.55 18.17
N GLY A 368 -15.75 -4.41 18.49
CA GLY A 368 -15.24 -3.47 19.48
C GLY A 368 -14.16 -2.52 18.98
N PHE A 369 -14.01 -2.40 17.67
CA PHE A 369 -13.14 -1.38 17.08
C PHE A 369 -13.81 -0.03 17.08
N GLU A 370 -13.11 0.99 17.55
CA GLU A 370 -13.58 2.36 17.60
C GLU A 370 -12.78 3.25 16.66
N LYS A 371 -13.49 4.14 15.98
CA LYS A 371 -12.83 5.16 15.15
C LYS A 371 -12.06 6.14 16.04
N ARG A 372 -10.79 6.40 15.70
CA ARG A 372 -9.91 7.31 16.43
C ARG A 372 -9.63 8.59 15.64
N PHE A 373 -9.10 8.46 14.43
CA PHE A 373 -8.74 9.62 13.61
C PHE A 373 -8.82 9.27 12.12
N ARG A 374 -8.52 10.25 11.27
CA ARG A 374 -8.52 10.11 9.82
C ARG A 374 -7.12 10.25 9.25
N THR A 375 -6.80 9.38 8.29
CA THR A 375 -5.58 9.44 7.49
C THR A 375 -5.90 9.69 6.02
N VAL A 376 -4.90 10.15 5.30
CA VAL A 376 -4.96 10.40 3.86
C VAL A 376 -3.74 9.79 3.18
N ARG A 377 -3.95 9.15 2.05
CA ARG A 377 -2.93 8.88 1.03
C ARG A 377 -3.09 9.93 -0.05
N ALA A 378 -2.00 10.51 -0.50
CA ALA A 378 -2.05 11.52 -1.55
C ALA A 378 -0.70 11.65 -2.26
N VAL A 379 -0.73 12.11 -3.51
CA VAL A 379 0.44 12.62 -4.21
C VAL A 379 0.53 14.12 -3.95
N LEU A 380 1.59 14.56 -3.26
CA LEU A 380 1.91 15.98 -3.14
C LEU A 380 2.63 16.43 -4.40
N ARG A 381 2.24 17.58 -4.95
CA ARG A 381 2.93 18.23 -6.06
C ARG A 381 3.25 19.68 -5.69
N PRO A 382 4.43 20.21 -6.07
CA PRO A 382 4.71 21.64 -5.95
C PRO A 382 3.65 22.42 -6.75
N ARG A 383 3.30 23.59 -6.24
CA ARG A 383 2.43 24.54 -6.94
C ARG A 383 3.18 25.31 -8.01
#